data_8a1c43c0c3f8126105cba79e4070cc94
#
_entry.id   8a1c43c0c3f8126105cba79e4070cc94
#
_cell.length_a   1.000
_cell.length_b   1.000
_cell.length_c   1.000
_cell.angle_alpha   90.00
_cell.angle_beta   90.00
_cell.angle_gamma   90.00
#
_symmetry.space_group_name_H-M   'P 1'
#
loop_
_entity.id
_entity.type
_entity.pdbx_description
1 polymer ?
#
loop_
_entity_poly.entity_id
_entity_poly.type
_entity_poly.pdbx_seq_one_letter_code
_entity_poly.pdbx_strand_id
1 'polypeptide(L)'
;MELKEGNLCFICDEFMDKYGIKYSIMENKGSENKRPAYFCFRDSKEKEILWVIPMSTQYEKYQKIYIRIREKIKKEPNNFVFFENIAGKRGVFLIQNMFPTLENYVIGIYKTNNGIIKVPKTEKAEVLKKEVLRLTNLGKIVTLTNLPQFISEIKRDARRRSIFMNIQETYIPYEIDWGEPQGKEIWWN
;
A
#
# COMPACT_ATOMS: atom_id res chain seq x y z
N MET A 1 -13.39 9.43 2.12
CA MET A 1 -13.50 8.57 0.89
C MET A 1 -13.53 7.12 1.37
N GLU A 2 -14.56 6.34 1.03
CA GLU A 2 -14.67 4.97 1.53
C GLU A 2 -13.92 4.00 0.62
N LEU A 3 -12.80 3.45 1.10
CA LEU A 3 -12.03 2.42 0.41
C LEU A 3 -12.70 1.05 0.61
N LYS A 4 -13.04 0.38 -0.48
CA LYS A 4 -13.68 -0.96 -0.48
C LYS A 4 -12.78 -2.01 -1.11
N GLU A 5 -12.86 -3.25 -0.62
CA GLU A 5 -12.20 -4.39 -1.27
C GLU A 5 -12.54 -4.44 -2.76
N GLY A 6 -11.55 -4.71 -3.58
CA GLY A 6 -11.68 -4.68 -5.04
C GLY A 6 -11.38 -3.34 -5.69
N ASN A 7 -11.21 -2.26 -4.93
CA ASN A 7 -10.78 -0.99 -5.51
C ASN A 7 -9.30 -1.03 -5.91
N LEU A 8 -8.98 -0.29 -6.97
CA LEU A 8 -7.60 0.12 -7.24
C LEU A 8 -7.35 1.44 -6.54
N CYS A 9 -6.26 1.53 -5.80
CA CYS A 9 -5.88 2.70 -5.02
C CYS A 9 -4.43 3.09 -5.27
N PHE A 10 -4.06 4.29 -4.83
CA PHE A 10 -2.71 4.79 -4.90
C PHE A 10 -2.13 4.95 -3.49
N ILE A 11 -0.88 4.50 -3.32
CA ILE A 11 -0.14 4.64 -2.07
C ILE A 11 0.75 5.88 -2.19
N CYS A 12 0.83 6.67 -1.12
CA CYS A 12 1.62 7.89 -1.09
C CYS A 12 3.13 7.63 -1.13
N ASP A 13 3.87 8.65 -1.56
CA ASP A 13 5.33 8.56 -1.66
C ASP A 13 5.98 8.46 -0.28
N GLU A 14 5.41 9.10 0.76
CA GLU A 14 5.87 8.96 2.15
C GLU A 14 5.99 7.49 2.59
N PHE A 15 5.02 6.64 2.22
CA PHE A 15 5.09 5.22 2.50
C PHE A 15 6.22 4.54 1.73
N MET A 16 6.38 4.89 0.45
CA MET A 16 7.42 4.32 -0.41
C MET A 16 8.82 4.73 0.08
N ASP A 17 9.01 5.99 0.44
CA ASP A 17 10.27 6.51 0.97
C ASP A 17 10.64 5.82 2.29
N LYS A 18 9.66 5.58 3.15
CA LYS A 18 9.88 4.98 4.46
C LYS A 18 10.13 3.48 4.42
N TYR A 19 9.41 2.76 3.59
CA TYR A 19 9.38 1.30 3.58
C TYR A 19 9.84 0.66 2.28
N GLY A 20 9.82 1.39 1.16
CA GLY A 20 10.04 0.87 -0.18
C GLY A 20 11.38 0.13 -0.31
N ILE A 21 12.48 0.84 -0.11
CA ILE A 21 13.83 0.26 -0.20
C ILE A 21 14.04 -0.81 0.88
N LYS A 22 13.66 -0.51 2.13
CA LYS A 22 13.89 -1.39 3.28
C LYS A 22 13.24 -2.76 3.13
N TYR A 23 12.04 -2.81 2.54
CA TYR A 23 11.26 -4.04 2.38
C TYR A 23 11.08 -4.47 0.93
N SER A 24 11.87 -3.92 0.01
CA SER A 24 11.84 -4.25 -1.42
C SER A 24 10.45 -4.12 -2.05
N ILE A 25 9.69 -3.10 -1.62
CA ILE A 25 8.38 -2.80 -2.19
C ILE A 25 8.58 -2.14 -3.55
N MET A 26 7.71 -2.45 -4.50
CA MET A 26 7.75 -1.84 -5.83
C MET A 26 7.42 -0.36 -5.76
N GLU A 27 8.38 0.47 -6.12
CA GLU A 27 8.27 1.93 -6.11
C GLU A 27 7.23 2.48 -7.10
N ASN A 28 6.76 3.69 -6.81
CA ASN A 28 6.02 4.52 -7.74
C ASN A 28 6.95 4.96 -8.90
N LYS A 29 6.39 5.20 -10.08
CA LYS A 29 7.14 5.68 -11.24
C LYS A 29 7.12 7.22 -11.29
N GLY A 30 7.78 7.87 -10.34
CA GLY A 30 7.80 9.34 -10.23
C GLY A 30 6.52 9.92 -9.60
N SER A 31 6.54 11.22 -9.33
CA SER A 31 5.48 11.93 -8.62
C SER A 31 4.12 11.93 -9.35
N GLU A 32 4.15 11.98 -10.69
CA GLU A 32 2.94 12.05 -11.51
C GLU A 32 2.36 10.69 -11.89
N ASN A 33 3.18 9.62 -11.90
CA ASN A 33 2.80 8.28 -12.34
C ASN A 33 2.80 7.27 -11.20
N LYS A 34 1.92 7.47 -10.22
CA LYS A 34 1.78 6.53 -9.12
C LYS A 34 1.26 5.17 -9.62
N ARG A 35 1.84 4.12 -9.07
CA ARG A 35 1.46 2.75 -9.41
C ARG A 35 0.11 2.41 -8.73
N PRO A 36 -0.90 2.00 -9.49
CA PRO A 36 -2.12 1.48 -8.88
C PRO A 36 -1.82 0.18 -8.12
N ALA A 37 -2.45 0.05 -6.97
CA ALA A 37 -2.44 -1.17 -6.17
C ALA A 37 -3.87 -1.65 -5.95
N TYR A 38 -4.08 -2.96 -6.02
CA TYR A 38 -5.35 -3.60 -5.74
C TYR A 38 -5.51 -3.78 -4.24
N PHE A 39 -6.55 -3.17 -3.66
CA PHE A 39 -6.91 -3.41 -2.29
C PHE A 39 -7.64 -4.76 -2.17
N CYS A 40 -6.95 -5.73 -1.61
CA CYS A 40 -7.43 -7.09 -1.56
C CYS A 40 -8.35 -7.35 -0.36
N PHE A 41 -7.86 -7.09 0.86
CA PHE A 41 -8.62 -7.26 2.09
C PHE A 41 -7.97 -6.53 3.27
N ARG A 42 -8.74 -6.34 4.34
CA ARG A 42 -8.20 -5.94 5.64
C ARG A 42 -7.70 -7.18 6.38
N ASP A 43 -6.61 -7.01 7.12
CA ASP A 43 -6.10 -8.10 7.95
C ASP A 43 -7.16 -8.55 8.96
N SER A 44 -7.27 -9.85 9.18
CA SER A 44 -8.31 -10.41 10.04
C SER A 44 -8.10 -10.11 11.53
N LYS A 45 -6.83 -10.03 11.94
CA LYS A 45 -6.42 -9.76 13.33
C LYS A 45 -6.22 -8.27 13.58
N GLU A 46 -5.64 -7.57 12.60
CA GLU A 46 -5.26 -6.18 12.69
C GLU A 46 -6.03 -5.36 11.65
N LYS A 47 -7.24 -4.95 11.99
CA LYS A 47 -8.19 -4.28 11.07
C LYS A 47 -7.65 -2.99 10.42
N GLU A 48 -6.64 -2.37 11.02
CA GLU A 48 -5.96 -1.19 10.49
C GLU A 48 -5.08 -1.51 9.28
N ILE A 49 -4.61 -2.76 9.16
CA ILE A 49 -3.73 -3.19 8.09
C ILE A 49 -4.54 -3.58 6.87
N LEU A 50 -4.18 -2.98 5.76
CA LEU A 50 -4.68 -3.27 4.42
C LEU A 50 -3.65 -4.10 3.66
N TRP A 51 -4.07 -5.18 3.04
CA TRP A 51 -3.23 -5.93 2.11
C TRP A 51 -3.48 -5.47 0.68
N VAL A 52 -2.42 -5.01 0.02
CA VAL A 52 -2.49 -4.47 -1.33
C VAL A 52 -1.52 -5.17 -2.27
N ILE A 53 -1.88 -5.25 -3.55
CA ILE A 53 -1.10 -5.90 -4.58
C ILE A 53 -0.81 -4.89 -5.69
N PRO A 54 0.48 -4.61 -5.99
CA PRO A 54 0.83 -3.69 -7.06
C PRO A 54 0.42 -4.23 -8.42
N MET A 55 -0.10 -3.33 -9.25
CA MET A 55 -0.42 -3.60 -10.65
C MET A 55 0.70 -3.11 -11.56
N SER A 56 0.93 -3.83 -12.64
CA SER A 56 1.82 -3.40 -13.73
C SER A 56 1.11 -3.46 -15.07
N THR A 57 1.41 -2.48 -15.94
CA THR A 57 0.98 -2.48 -17.35
C THR A 57 1.99 -3.15 -18.28
N GLN A 58 3.10 -3.66 -17.75
CA GLN A 58 4.12 -4.39 -18.52
C GLN A 58 3.70 -5.85 -18.77
N TYR A 59 2.53 -6.04 -19.37
CA TYR A 59 1.88 -7.32 -19.57
C TYR A 59 2.81 -8.33 -20.25
N GLU A 60 3.37 -8.00 -21.41
CA GLU A 60 4.19 -8.89 -22.22
C GLU A 60 5.49 -9.32 -21.51
N LYS A 61 6.09 -8.40 -20.74
CA LYS A 61 7.28 -8.70 -19.92
C LYS A 61 6.96 -9.80 -18.90
N TYR A 62 5.87 -9.61 -18.15
CA TYR A 62 5.48 -10.58 -17.13
C TYR A 62 4.95 -11.88 -17.72
N GLN A 63 4.33 -11.85 -18.90
CA GLN A 63 3.92 -13.04 -19.61
C GLN A 63 5.13 -13.92 -20.00
N LYS A 64 6.21 -13.31 -20.50
CA LYS A 64 7.47 -14.03 -20.76
C LYS A 64 8.06 -14.66 -19.50
N ILE A 65 8.04 -13.94 -18.39
CA ILE A 65 8.51 -14.46 -17.09
C ILE A 65 7.63 -15.62 -16.63
N TYR A 66 6.31 -15.47 -16.72
CA TYR A 66 5.33 -16.50 -16.39
C TYR A 66 5.58 -17.79 -17.15
N ILE A 67 5.72 -17.71 -18.48
CA ILE A 67 5.99 -18.89 -19.34
C ILE A 67 7.28 -19.58 -18.89
N ARG A 68 8.36 -18.84 -18.70
CA ARG A 68 9.65 -19.39 -18.23
C ARG A 68 9.53 -20.12 -16.89
N ILE A 69 8.82 -19.53 -15.93
CA ILE A 69 8.60 -20.16 -14.62
C ILE A 69 7.76 -21.44 -14.80
N ARG A 70 6.66 -21.39 -15.56
CA ARG A 70 5.79 -22.52 -15.83
C ARG A 70 6.56 -23.71 -16.45
N GLU A 71 7.42 -23.44 -17.42
CA GLU A 71 8.27 -24.45 -18.06
C GLU A 71 9.25 -25.09 -17.06
N LYS A 72 9.82 -24.29 -16.15
CA LYS A 72 10.76 -24.76 -15.13
C LYS A 72 10.09 -25.61 -14.06
N ILE A 73 8.95 -25.16 -13.53
CA ILE A 73 8.29 -25.83 -12.39
C ILE A 73 7.25 -26.88 -12.81
N LYS A 74 6.92 -26.96 -14.12
CA LYS A 74 5.90 -27.86 -14.68
C LYS A 74 4.50 -27.71 -14.05
N LYS A 75 4.20 -26.52 -13.54
CA LYS A 75 2.92 -26.16 -12.91
C LYS A 75 2.57 -24.70 -13.25
N GLU A 76 1.29 -24.35 -13.14
CA GLU A 76 0.84 -22.98 -13.30
C GLU A 76 1.39 -22.10 -12.15
N PRO A 77 2.15 -21.04 -12.46
CA PRO A 77 2.64 -20.11 -11.46
C PRO A 77 1.50 -19.28 -10.85
N ASN A 78 1.44 -19.19 -9.53
CA ASN A 78 0.43 -18.40 -8.82
C ASN A 78 0.89 -16.97 -8.51
N ASN A 79 2.03 -16.56 -9.05
CA ASN A 79 2.68 -15.27 -8.75
C ASN A 79 2.05 -14.10 -9.49
N PHE A 80 1.32 -14.38 -10.57
CA PHE A 80 0.78 -13.39 -11.49
C PHE A 80 -0.67 -13.68 -11.82
N VAL A 81 -1.50 -12.65 -11.84
CA VAL A 81 -2.85 -12.69 -12.39
C VAL A 81 -2.98 -11.67 -13.49
N PHE A 82 -3.23 -12.15 -14.71
CA PHE A 82 -3.32 -11.34 -15.91
C PHE A 82 -4.76 -10.92 -16.20
N PHE A 83 -4.94 -9.66 -16.54
CA PHE A 83 -6.21 -9.10 -16.97
C PHE A 83 -6.05 -8.47 -18.35
N GLU A 84 -6.99 -8.77 -19.25
CA GLU A 84 -6.98 -8.22 -20.60
C GLU A 84 -7.45 -6.76 -20.63
N ASN A 85 -8.30 -6.37 -19.68
CA ASN A 85 -8.83 -5.01 -19.62
C ASN A 85 -9.03 -4.54 -18.18
N ILE A 86 -8.18 -3.59 -17.75
CA ILE A 86 -8.39 -2.79 -16.55
C ILE A 86 -8.25 -1.32 -16.96
N ALA A 87 -9.33 -0.57 -16.90
CA ALA A 87 -9.38 0.83 -17.34
C ALA A 87 -8.88 1.03 -18.79
N GLY A 88 -9.27 0.16 -19.70
CA GLY A 88 -8.87 0.21 -21.10
C GLY A 88 -7.46 -0.30 -21.41
N LYS A 89 -6.74 -0.86 -20.43
CA LYS A 89 -5.38 -1.35 -20.59
C LYS A 89 -5.25 -2.79 -20.10
N ARG A 90 -4.34 -3.53 -20.73
CA ARG A 90 -3.90 -4.84 -20.21
C ARG A 90 -3.10 -4.64 -18.94
N GLY A 91 -3.29 -5.54 -17.98
CA GLY A 91 -2.62 -5.44 -16.69
C GLY A 91 -2.28 -6.78 -16.07
N VAL A 92 -1.35 -6.75 -15.14
CA VAL A 92 -0.96 -7.90 -14.35
C VAL A 92 -0.86 -7.50 -12.87
N PHE A 93 -1.48 -8.29 -12.00
CA PHE A 93 -1.28 -8.20 -10.56
C PHE A 93 -0.09 -9.07 -10.15
N LEU A 94 0.81 -8.49 -9.38
CA LEU A 94 2.05 -9.11 -8.95
C LEU A 94 1.88 -9.61 -7.51
N ILE A 95 1.29 -10.79 -7.33
CA ILE A 95 0.98 -11.35 -6.01
C ILE A 95 2.23 -11.48 -5.15
N GLN A 96 3.35 -11.86 -5.73
CA GLN A 96 4.64 -11.96 -5.02
C GLN A 96 5.13 -10.63 -4.44
N ASN A 97 4.63 -9.51 -4.95
CA ASN A 97 4.99 -8.16 -4.52
C ASN A 97 3.90 -7.52 -3.63
N MET A 98 2.94 -8.31 -3.16
CA MET A 98 1.95 -7.80 -2.21
C MET A 98 2.61 -7.28 -0.94
N PHE A 99 2.00 -6.27 -0.32
CA PHE A 99 2.51 -5.70 0.92
C PHE A 99 1.39 -5.17 1.80
N PRO A 100 1.61 -5.13 3.12
CA PRO A 100 0.69 -4.50 4.05
C PRO A 100 0.90 -2.98 4.05
N THR A 101 -0.18 -2.23 4.24
CA THR A 101 -0.17 -0.78 4.41
C THR A 101 -1.27 -0.34 5.37
N LEU A 102 -1.39 0.96 5.63
CA LEU A 102 -2.46 1.56 6.42
C LEU A 102 -3.33 2.45 5.53
N GLU A 103 -4.59 2.65 5.92
CA GLU A 103 -5.53 3.47 5.16
C GLU A 103 -5.06 4.93 4.99
N ASN A 104 -4.37 5.48 5.99
CA ASN A 104 -3.83 6.83 5.95
C ASN A 104 -2.68 7.04 4.94
N TYR A 105 -2.10 5.97 4.42
CA TYR A 105 -1.15 6.03 3.30
C TYR A 105 -1.83 5.90 1.92
N VAL A 106 -3.14 5.67 1.89
CA VAL A 106 -3.92 5.64 0.65
C VAL A 106 -4.36 7.04 0.30
N ILE A 107 -3.80 7.60 -0.78
CA ILE A 107 -4.09 8.98 -1.20
C ILE A 107 -5.28 9.09 -2.14
N GLY A 108 -5.73 8.00 -2.73
CA GLY A 108 -6.86 8.03 -3.64
C GLY A 108 -7.27 6.68 -4.18
N ILE A 109 -8.50 6.61 -4.68
CA ILE A 109 -9.03 5.48 -5.46
C ILE A 109 -8.87 5.80 -6.93
N TYR A 110 -8.45 4.82 -7.73
CA TYR A 110 -8.29 4.99 -9.16
C TYR A 110 -9.66 5.20 -9.82
N LYS A 111 -9.79 6.34 -10.48
CA LYS A 111 -11.00 6.77 -11.19
C LYS A 111 -10.66 7.11 -12.64
N THR A 112 -11.60 6.86 -13.52
CA THR A 112 -11.61 7.38 -14.89
C THR A 112 -12.85 8.25 -15.08
N ASN A 113 -13.02 8.83 -16.26
CA ASN A 113 -14.24 9.57 -16.60
C ASN A 113 -15.52 8.71 -16.45
N ASN A 114 -15.38 7.38 -16.52
CA ASN A 114 -16.48 6.43 -16.38
C ASN A 114 -16.72 5.97 -14.92
N GLY A 115 -16.03 6.57 -13.94
CA GLY A 115 -16.20 6.29 -12.52
C GLY A 115 -15.04 5.54 -11.89
N ILE A 116 -15.28 4.96 -10.70
CA ILE A 116 -14.29 4.22 -9.92
C ILE A 116 -13.95 2.90 -10.62
N ILE A 117 -12.67 2.67 -10.85
CA ILE A 117 -12.20 1.40 -11.38
C ILE A 117 -12.17 0.36 -10.27
N LYS A 118 -12.93 -0.71 -10.50
CA LYS A 118 -12.92 -1.93 -9.67
C LYS A 118 -12.42 -3.09 -10.51
N VAL A 119 -11.71 -3.99 -9.85
CA VAL A 119 -11.43 -5.30 -10.47
C VAL A 119 -12.77 -6.03 -10.57
N PRO A 120 -13.17 -6.46 -11.77
CA PRO A 120 -14.41 -7.21 -11.92
C PRO A 120 -14.45 -8.41 -10.97
N LYS A 121 -15.60 -8.71 -10.40
CA LYS A 121 -15.85 -9.97 -9.68
C LYS A 121 -15.81 -11.12 -10.70
N THR A 122 -14.65 -11.55 -11.04
CA THR A 122 -14.40 -12.64 -11.97
C THR A 122 -13.76 -13.79 -11.22
N GLU A 123 -13.78 -14.96 -11.82
CA GLU A 123 -13.02 -16.11 -11.33
C GLU A 123 -11.56 -15.76 -11.04
N LYS A 124 -10.96 -14.90 -11.89
CA LYS A 124 -9.58 -14.40 -11.69
C LYS A 124 -9.42 -13.58 -10.39
N ALA A 125 -10.39 -12.75 -10.03
CA ALA A 125 -10.35 -11.98 -8.80
C ALA A 125 -10.48 -12.88 -7.56
N GLU A 126 -11.28 -13.94 -7.63
CA GLU A 126 -11.40 -14.92 -6.56
C GLU A 126 -10.12 -15.75 -6.42
N VAL A 127 -9.49 -16.16 -7.52
CA VAL A 127 -8.17 -16.81 -7.50
C VAL A 127 -7.14 -15.91 -6.85
N LEU A 128 -7.11 -14.62 -7.23
CA LEU A 128 -6.23 -13.62 -6.64
C LEU A 128 -6.39 -13.56 -5.13
N LYS A 129 -7.61 -13.41 -4.64
CA LYS A 129 -7.93 -13.32 -3.21
C LYS A 129 -7.52 -14.58 -2.45
N LYS A 130 -7.83 -15.75 -2.97
CA LYS A 130 -7.45 -17.05 -2.37
C LYS A 130 -5.92 -17.18 -2.27
N GLU A 131 -5.19 -16.84 -3.32
CA GLU A 131 -3.74 -16.96 -3.34
C GLU A 131 -3.08 -15.98 -2.36
N VAL A 132 -3.57 -14.75 -2.27
CA VAL A 132 -3.11 -13.77 -1.30
C VAL A 132 -3.30 -14.26 0.12
N LEU A 133 -4.50 -14.76 0.45
CA LEU A 133 -4.80 -15.33 1.77
C LEU A 133 -3.88 -16.52 2.10
N ARG A 134 -3.65 -17.40 1.12
CA ARG A 134 -2.75 -18.54 1.28
C ARG A 134 -1.32 -18.10 1.59
N LEU A 135 -0.77 -17.15 0.86
CA LEU A 135 0.59 -16.63 1.07
C LEU A 135 0.71 -15.90 2.40
N THR A 136 -0.29 -15.12 2.77
CA THR A 136 -0.33 -14.41 4.06
C THR A 136 -0.33 -15.39 5.23
N ASN A 137 -1.17 -16.43 5.18
CA ASN A 137 -1.24 -17.44 6.22
C ASN A 137 0.04 -18.27 6.35
N LEU A 138 0.77 -18.48 5.24
CA LEU A 138 2.06 -19.17 5.26
C LEU A 138 3.22 -18.28 5.71
N GLY A 139 3.01 -16.98 5.90
CA GLY A 139 4.07 -16.01 6.18
C GLY A 139 5.10 -15.88 5.03
N LYS A 140 4.77 -16.45 3.86
CA LYS A 140 5.66 -16.53 2.68
C LYS A 140 5.26 -15.49 1.64
N ILE A 141 5.59 -14.24 1.89
CA ILE A 141 5.55 -13.22 0.84
C ILE A 141 6.94 -13.15 0.23
N VAL A 142 7.04 -13.54 -1.02
CA VAL A 142 8.30 -13.91 -1.68
C VAL A 142 9.30 -12.75 -1.79
N THR A 143 8.84 -11.51 -1.78
CA THR A 143 9.68 -10.32 -1.95
C THR A 143 9.87 -9.50 -0.67
N LEU A 144 9.04 -9.71 0.36
CA LEU A 144 9.19 -8.99 1.62
C LEU A 144 10.16 -9.74 2.52
N THR A 145 11.37 -9.24 2.60
CA THR A 145 12.32 -9.66 3.63
C THR A 145 11.77 -9.24 5.00
N ASN A 146 11.64 -10.22 5.92
CA ASN A 146 11.23 -9.97 7.30
C ASN A 146 9.82 -9.34 7.47
N LEU A 147 8.79 -10.01 6.96
CA LEU A 147 7.39 -9.60 7.09
C LEU A 147 6.95 -9.34 8.55
N PRO A 148 7.32 -10.15 9.57
CA PRO A 148 6.95 -9.86 10.95
C PRO A 148 7.48 -8.51 11.45
N GLN A 149 8.71 -8.16 11.11
CA GLN A 149 9.29 -6.85 11.46
C GLN A 149 8.53 -5.73 10.75
N PHE A 150 8.22 -5.89 9.46
CA PHE A 150 7.47 -4.90 8.69
C PHE A 150 6.09 -4.64 9.29
N ILE A 151 5.34 -5.68 9.60
CA ILE A 151 4.03 -5.54 10.26
C ILE A 151 4.17 -4.83 11.61
N SER A 152 5.18 -5.18 12.41
CA SER A 152 5.45 -4.54 13.70
C SER A 152 5.75 -3.03 13.55
N GLU A 153 6.51 -2.64 12.54
CA GLU A 153 6.82 -1.23 12.27
C GLU A 153 5.58 -0.45 11.80
N ILE A 154 4.77 -1.01 10.90
CA ILE A 154 3.52 -0.38 10.47
C ILE A 154 2.57 -0.17 11.65
N LYS A 155 2.42 -1.17 12.53
CA LYS A 155 1.60 -1.05 13.74
C LYS A 155 2.09 0.04 14.68
N ARG A 156 3.41 0.12 14.89
CA ARG A 156 4.00 1.18 15.71
C ARG A 156 3.70 2.56 15.13
N ASP A 157 3.74 2.70 13.80
CA ASP A 157 3.37 3.93 13.13
C ASP A 157 1.89 4.27 13.29
N ALA A 158 0.99 3.31 13.14
CA ALA A 158 -0.43 3.51 13.35
C ALA A 158 -0.71 4.06 14.76
N ARG A 159 -0.11 3.43 15.78
CA ARG A 159 -0.24 3.87 17.17
C ARG A 159 0.29 5.29 17.40
N ARG A 160 1.47 5.60 16.85
CA ARG A 160 2.04 6.97 16.97
C ARG A 160 1.13 8.00 16.32
N ARG A 161 0.63 7.75 15.11
CA ARG A 161 -0.28 8.68 14.41
C ARG A 161 -1.59 8.85 15.17
N SER A 162 -2.16 7.78 15.73
CA SER A 162 -3.36 7.86 16.57
C SER A 162 -3.13 8.74 17.80
N ILE A 163 -1.98 8.63 18.48
CA ILE A 163 -1.61 9.47 19.62
C ILE A 163 -1.49 10.93 19.18
N PHE A 164 -0.81 11.21 18.06
CA PHE A 164 -0.67 12.58 17.56
C PHE A 164 -2.01 13.21 17.18
N MET A 165 -2.89 12.46 16.51
CA MET A 165 -4.24 12.95 16.18
C MET A 165 -5.03 13.29 17.42
N ASN A 166 -5.03 12.43 18.44
CA ASN A 166 -5.70 12.69 19.71
C ASN A 166 -5.12 13.91 20.44
N ILE A 167 -3.79 14.11 20.39
CA ILE A 167 -3.15 15.29 20.99
C ILE A 167 -3.60 16.55 20.24
N GLN A 168 -3.67 16.54 18.93
CA GLN A 168 -4.12 17.72 18.17
C GLN A 168 -5.59 18.05 18.43
N GLU A 169 -6.46 17.06 18.59
CA GLU A 169 -7.88 17.28 18.93
C GLU A 169 -8.07 17.78 20.35
N THR A 170 -7.18 17.45 21.29
CA THR A 170 -7.25 17.85 22.70
C THR A 170 -6.38 19.07 23.03
N TYR A 171 -5.50 19.47 22.12
CA TYR A 171 -4.64 20.62 22.33
C TYR A 171 -5.43 21.92 22.15
N ILE A 172 -5.77 22.55 23.26
CA ILE A 172 -6.24 23.94 23.30
C ILE A 172 -4.99 24.77 23.51
N PRO A 173 -4.53 25.57 22.50
CA PRO A 173 -3.42 26.45 22.70
C PRO A 173 -3.84 27.47 23.75
N TYR A 174 -3.13 27.48 24.88
CA TYR A 174 -3.27 28.57 25.83
C TYR A 174 -2.16 29.60 25.59
N GLU A 175 -2.53 30.84 25.52
CA GLU A 175 -1.55 31.91 25.52
C GLU A 175 -0.85 31.93 26.87
N ILE A 176 0.46 31.74 26.86
CA ILE A 176 1.28 31.96 28.02
C ILE A 176 1.42 33.48 28.10
N ASP A 177 0.72 34.07 29.05
CA ASP A 177 0.96 35.47 29.42
C ASP A 177 2.33 35.54 30.09
N TRP A 178 3.33 35.98 29.34
CA TRP A 178 4.69 36.15 29.83
C TRP A 178 4.82 37.37 30.75
N GLY A 179 3.74 38.12 31.00
CA GLY A 179 3.76 39.38 31.66
C GLY A 179 4.50 40.48 30.87
N GLU A 180 4.50 41.68 31.36
CA GLU A 180 5.34 42.73 30.78
C GLU A 180 6.83 42.41 30.99
N PRO A 181 7.69 42.63 29.95
CA PRO A 181 9.11 42.35 30.05
C PRO A 181 9.73 43.12 31.25
N GLN A 182 10.09 42.40 32.27
CA GLN A 182 10.77 42.96 33.42
C GLN A 182 12.28 42.87 33.21
N GLY A 183 12.87 43.92 32.64
CA GLY A 183 14.30 44.08 32.53
C GLY A 183 14.78 44.60 31.17
N LYS A 184 15.89 45.31 31.18
CA LYS A 184 16.61 45.74 29.98
C LYS A 184 17.29 44.52 29.37
N GLU A 185 16.82 44.03 28.24
CA GLU A 185 17.58 43.05 27.44
C GLU A 185 18.89 43.67 26.99
N ILE A 186 20.00 43.18 27.49
CA ILE A 186 21.34 43.53 27.04
C ILE A 186 21.65 42.71 25.82
N TRP A 187 21.46 43.29 24.61
CA TRP A 187 21.92 42.69 23.37
C TRP A 187 23.44 42.91 23.29
N TRP A 188 24.18 41.79 23.27
CA TRP A 188 25.59 41.83 22.93
C TRP A 188 25.71 41.92 21.41
N ASN A 189 26.34 43.04 20.96
CA ASN A 189 26.76 43.20 19.56
C ASN A 189 27.91 42.23 19.23
#